data_da06d948fb9364213d5d0c38bf74d5d8
#
_entry.id   da06d948fb9364213d5d0c38bf74d5d8
#
_cell.length_a   1.000
_cell.length_b   1.000
_cell.length_c   1.000
_cell.angle_alpha   90.00
_cell.angle_beta   90.00
_cell.angle_gamma   90.00
#
_symmetry.space_group_name_H-M   'P 1'
#
loop_
_entity.id
_entity.type
_entity.pdbx_description
1 polymer ?
#
loop_
_entity_poly.entity_id
_entity_poly.type
_entity_poly.pdbx_seq_one_letter_code
_entity_poly.pdbx_strand_id
1 'polypeptide(L)'
;KYFETSERYRYKVNDKLSFNAGLAQRLSEPYGYDPLAEWMLSNGNIHYTYLALQEGYNVDVAASEYFSPSGELVATSKEVWEEVVIPTVLADYTERKRNELDQIIQHSLVLGFDYYHYTKSFWTHAWANVMPWHYDDDGDFSYHKYNNGQWLDYSGGLIFGYKLNKSLGTFVEGKYNKYWNREWYDFKFGVNYVIF
;
A
#
# COMPACT_ATOMS: atom_id res chain seq x y z
N LYS A 1 -0.45 -3.44 -8.83
CA LYS A 1 -1.76 -2.93 -9.32
C LYS A 1 -2.75 -2.91 -8.19
N TYR A 2 -3.69 -1.96 -8.21
CA TYR A 2 -4.68 -1.78 -7.17
C TYR A 2 -6.03 -1.39 -7.79
N PHE A 3 -7.09 -2.05 -7.35
CA PHE A 3 -8.46 -1.75 -7.72
C PHE A 3 -9.35 -1.84 -6.49
N GLU A 4 -10.23 -0.88 -6.30
CA GLU A 4 -11.18 -0.86 -5.18
C GLU A 4 -12.59 -0.55 -5.69
N THR A 5 -13.54 -1.30 -5.22
CA THR A 5 -14.97 -0.98 -5.31
C THR A 5 -15.54 -0.87 -3.91
N SER A 6 -16.56 -0.03 -3.73
CA SER A 6 -17.26 0.05 -2.46
C SER A 6 -18.74 0.32 -2.66
N GLU A 7 -19.55 -0.40 -1.91
CA GLU A 7 -21.00 -0.19 -1.82
C GLU A 7 -21.33 0.32 -0.43
N ARG A 8 -22.01 1.46 -0.34
CA ARG A 8 -22.30 2.13 0.93
C ARG A 8 -23.73 2.60 1.00
N TYR A 9 -24.33 2.36 2.13
CA TYR A 9 -25.60 2.95 2.53
C TYR A 9 -25.31 4.26 3.26
N ARG A 10 -26.04 5.32 2.87
CA ARG A 10 -25.91 6.64 3.49
C ARG A 10 -27.18 6.96 4.28
N TYR A 11 -27.01 7.28 5.55
CA TYR A 11 -28.05 7.81 6.41
C TYR A 11 -27.85 9.31 6.60
N LYS A 12 -28.79 10.10 6.07
CA LYS A 12 -28.78 11.56 6.18
C LYS A 12 -29.38 11.99 7.52
N VAL A 13 -28.55 12.57 8.39
CA VAL A 13 -29.00 13.10 9.69
C VAL A 13 -29.66 14.48 9.49
N ASN A 14 -29.07 15.33 8.65
CA ASN A 14 -29.58 16.62 8.27
C ASN A 14 -28.94 17.07 6.94
N ASP A 15 -29.18 18.32 6.49
CA ASP A 15 -28.68 18.80 5.21
C ASP A 15 -27.14 18.95 5.15
N LYS A 16 -26.48 18.87 6.30
CA LYS A 16 -25.02 19.03 6.40
C LYS A 16 -24.30 17.76 6.77
N LEU A 17 -24.94 16.84 7.49
CA LEU A 17 -24.30 15.67 8.06
C LEU A 17 -24.99 14.38 7.60
N SER A 18 -24.20 13.44 7.14
CA SER A 18 -24.62 12.06 6.92
C SER A 18 -23.58 11.06 7.45
N PHE A 19 -24.07 9.89 7.84
CA PHE A 19 -23.24 8.72 8.13
C PHE A 19 -23.33 7.74 6.98
N ASN A 20 -22.26 6.98 6.77
CA ASN A 20 -22.26 5.90 5.80
C ASN A 20 -21.72 4.62 6.43
N ALA A 21 -22.23 3.49 5.97
CA ALA A 21 -21.77 2.16 6.31
C ALA A 21 -21.86 1.25 5.08
N GLY A 22 -20.90 0.36 4.89
CA GLY A 22 -20.89 -0.53 3.74
C GLY A 22 -19.70 -1.44 3.70
N LEU A 23 -19.44 -1.98 2.51
CA LEU A 23 -18.34 -2.88 2.24
C LEU A 23 -17.45 -2.29 1.15
N ALA A 24 -16.15 -2.43 1.33
CA ALA A 24 -15.14 -2.19 0.29
C ALA A 24 -14.52 -3.52 -0.10
N GLN A 25 -14.37 -3.74 -1.40
CA GLN A 25 -13.64 -4.86 -1.96
C GLN A 25 -12.41 -4.32 -2.68
N ARG A 26 -11.25 -4.84 -2.32
CA ARG A 26 -9.95 -4.45 -2.87
C ARG A 26 -9.31 -5.64 -3.55
N LEU A 27 -8.89 -5.45 -4.78
CA LEU A 27 -8.03 -6.37 -5.52
C LEU A 27 -6.66 -5.71 -5.62
N SER A 28 -5.64 -6.34 -5.07
CA SER A 28 -4.28 -5.79 -5.09
C SER A 28 -3.23 -6.88 -5.17
N GLU A 29 -2.07 -6.53 -5.70
CA GLU A 29 -0.85 -7.25 -5.38
C GLU A 29 -0.56 -7.08 -3.87
N PRO A 30 0.20 -8.00 -3.24
CA PRO A 30 0.54 -7.91 -1.81
C PRO A 30 1.23 -6.59 -1.49
N TYR A 31 0.45 -5.61 -1.03
CA TYR A 31 0.94 -4.26 -0.80
C TYR A 31 1.58 -4.15 0.58
N GLY A 32 2.83 -3.68 0.61
CA GLY A 32 3.61 -3.61 1.85
C GLY A 32 4.32 -4.90 2.22
N TYR A 33 4.13 -5.98 1.48
CA TYR A 33 4.89 -7.21 1.66
C TYR A 33 6.38 -6.97 1.43
N ASP A 34 7.19 -7.35 2.41
CA ASP A 34 8.64 -7.28 2.35
C ASP A 34 9.22 -8.69 2.47
N PRO A 35 9.60 -9.32 1.33
CA PRO A 35 10.17 -10.66 1.33
C PRO A 35 11.45 -10.79 2.14
N LEU A 36 12.25 -9.72 2.20
CA LEU A 36 13.51 -9.75 2.96
C LEU A 36 13.26 -9.70 4.46
N ALA A 37 12.30 -8.88 4.90
CA ALA A 37 11.91 -8.84 6.31
C ALA A 37 11.35 -10.19 6.75
N GLU A 38 10.52 -10.83 5.94
CA GLU A 38 9.99 -12.16 6.24
C GLU A 38 11.10 -13.21 6.29
N TRP A 39 12.02 -13.19 5.30
CA TRP A 39 13.15 -14.10 5.29
C TRP A 39 14.04 -13.91 6.53
N MET A 40 14.34 -12.67 6.93
CA MET A 40 15.12 -12.35 8.13
C MET A 40 14.47 -12.90 9.39
N LEU A 41 13.15 -12.70 9.55
CA LEU A 41 12.39 -13.22 10.68
C LEU A 41 12.42 -14.75 10.73
N SER A 42 12.26 -15.40 9.59
CA SER A 42 12.25 -16.87 9.48
C SER A 42 13.63 -17.51 9.71
N ASN A 43 14.72 -16.77 9.48
CA ASN A 43 16.09 -17.25 9.61
C ASN A 43 16.85 -16.66 10.81
N GLY A 44 16.15 -16.04 11.78
CA GLY A 44 16.75 -15.55 13.03
C GLY A 44 17.68 -14.34 12.86
N ASN A 45 17.38 -13.47 11.91
CA ASN A 45 18.14 -12.23 11.61
C ASN A 45 19.62 -12.49 11.26
N ILE A 46 19.92 -13.56 10.55
CA ILE A 46 21.26 -13.84 10.08
C ILE A 46 21.65 -12.98 8.86
N HIS A 47 22.94 -12.90 8.57
CA HIS A 47 23.45 -12.07 7.48
C HIS A 47 22.97 -12.55 6.10
N TYR A 48 22.72 -11.64 5.17
CA TYR A 48 22.22 -11.92 3.82
C TYR A 48 23.17 -12.77 2.94
N THR A 49 24.43 -12.93 3.32
CA THR A 49 25.31 -13.94 2.71
C THR A 49 24.69 -15.33 2.78
N TYR A 50 23.95 -15.64 3.85
CA TYR A 50 23.26 -16.93 3.97
C TYR A 50 22.12 -17.05 2.96
N LEU A 51 21.41 -15.98 2.67
CA LEU A 51 20.43 -15.97 1.58
C LEU A 51 21.09 -16.27 0.23
N ALA A 52 22.22 -15.62 -0.06
CA ALA A 52 22.95 -15.90 -1.30
C ALA A 52 23.39 -17.36 -1.41
N LEU A 53 23.86 -17.95 -0.31
CA LEU A 53 24.18 -19.38 -0.28
C LEU A 53 22.95 -20.27 -0.52
N GLN A 54 21.78 -19.92 0.03
CA GLN A 54 20.53 -20.62 -0.24
C GLN A 54 20.09 -20.48 -1.72
N GLU A 55 20.38 -19.35 -2.35
CA GLU A 55 20.16 -19.10 -3.79
C GLU A 55 21.20 -19.80 -4.69
N GLY A 56 22.11 -20.58 -4.12
CA GLY A 56 23.07 -21.41 -4.85
C GLY A 56 24.42 -20.75 -5.11
N TYR A 57 24.67 -19.57 -4.57
CA TYR A 57 26.01 -18.99 -4.62
C TYR A 57 26.98 -19.79 -3.73
N ASN A 58 28.25 -19.81 -4.09
CA ASN A 58 29.31 -20.50 -3.34
C ASN A 58 30.43 -19.54 -2.99
N VAL A 59 31.09 -19.80 -1.86
CA VAL A 59 32.17 -18.99 -1.34
C VAL A 59 33.38 -19.87 -1.04
N ASP A 60 34.50 -19.61 -1.70
CA ASP A 60 35.80 -20.12 -1.28
C ASP A 60 36.45 -19.10 -0.33
N VAL A 61 36.33 -19.37 0.95
CA VAL A 61 36.86 -18.48 2.00
C VAL A 61 38.37 -18.37 1.96
N ALA A 62 39.08 -19.44 1.58
CA ALA A 62 40.52 -19.46 1.56
C ALA A 62 41.12 -18.61 0.41
N ALA A 63 40.45 -18.61 -0.74
CA ALA A 63 40.81 -17.83 -1.91
C ALA A 63 40.18 -16.43 -1.92
N SER A 64 39.19 -16.17 -1.05
CA SER A 64 38.32 -14.98 -1.14
C SER A 64 37.60 -14.86 -2.49
N GLU A 65 37.20 -15.99 -3.04
CA GLU A 65 36.51 -16.09 -4.32
C GLU A 65 35.05 -16.46 -4.11
N TYR A 66 34.15 -15.83 -4.90
CA TYR A 66 32.72 -15.98 -4.80
C TYR A 66 32.17 -16.34 -6.17
N PHE A 67 31.34 -17.36 -6.21
CA PHE A 67 30.84 -17.95 -7.45
C PHE A 67 29.31 -17.87 -7.53
N SER A 68 28.79 -17.59 -8.71
CA SER A 68 27.36 -17.64 -9.02
C SER A 68 26.83 -19.08 -8.96
N PRO A 69 25.51 -19.27 -8.99
CA PRO A 69 24.90 -20.63 -9.10
C PRO A 69 25.33 -21.39 -10.37
N SER A 70 25.75 -20.69 -11.42
CA SER A 70 26.30 -21.28 -12.65
C SER A 70 27.78 -21.66 -12.54
N GLY A 71 28.43 -21.35 -11.42
CA GLY A 71 29.88 -21.60 -11.20
C GLY A 71 30.79 -20.52 -11.78
N GLU A 72 30.24 -19.36 -12.17
CA GLU A 72 31.02 -18.23 -12.67
C GLU A 72 31.58 -17.41 -11.49
N LEU A 73 32.84 -16.97 -11.60
CA LEU A 73 33.48 -16.10 -10.60
C LEU A 73 32.84 -14.71 -10.63
N VAL A 74 32.16 -14.29 -9.57
CA VAL A 74 31.42 -13.02 -9.49
C VAL A 74 32.06 -11.97 -8.58
N ALA A 75 32.93 -12.39 -7.66
CA ALA A 75 33.72 -11.47 -6.85
C ALA A 75 35.03 -12.12 -6.39
N THR A 76 36.09 -11.30 -6.26
CA THR A 76 37.43 -11.67 -5.78
C THR A 76 37.80 -10.96 -4.48
N SER A 77 36.81 -10.32 -3.84
CA SER A 77 36.97 -9.71 -2.53
C SER A 77 35.67 -9.68 -1.78
N LYS A 78 35.73 -9.63 -0.46
CA LYS A 78 34.58 -9.49 0.41
C LYS A 78 33.83 -8.17 0.18
N GLU A 79 34.55 -7.11 -0.13
CA GLU A 79 33.96 -5.78 -0.41
C GLU A 79 33.05 -5.83 -1.65
N VAL A 80 33.54 -6.36 -2.77
CA VAL A 80 32.73 -6.53 -3.99
C VAL A 80 31.55 -7.47 -3.75
N TRP A 81 31.74 -8.53 -2.96
CA TRP A 81 30.67 -9.43 -2.58
C TRP A 81 29.56 -8.71 -1.82
N GLU A 82 29.90 -7.94 -0.78
CA GLU A 82 28.92 -7.27 0.09
C GLU A 82 28.27 -6.04 -0.58
N GLU A 83 29.02 -5.29 -1.39
CA GLU A 83 28.53 -4.01 -1.96
C GLU A 83 27.88 -4.17 -3.35
N VAL A 84 28.20 -5.22 -4.09
CA VAL A 84 27.69 -5.41 -5.46
C VAL A 84 26.86 -6.69 -5.58
N VAL A 85 27.42 -7.84 -5.19
CA VAL A 85 26.75 -9.13 -5.44
C VAL A 85 25.56 -9.32 -4.51
N ILE A 86 25.71 -9.11 -3.21
CA ILE A 86 24.60 -9.24 -2.24
C ILE A 86 23.42 -8.34 -2.60
N PRO A 87 23.57 -7.03 -2.87
CA PRO A 87 22.44 -6.21 -3.28
C PRO A 87 21.71 -6.71 -4.53
N THR A 88 22.43 -7.26 -5.50
CA THR A 88 21.84 -7.86 -6.70
C THR A 88 21.02 -9.10 -6.34
N VAL A 89 21.57 -10.01 -5.54
CA VAL A 89 20.85 -11.22 -5.05
C VAL A 89 19.60 -10.84 -4.28
N LEU A 90 19.65 -9.81 -3.44
CA LEU A 90 18.49 -9.33 -2.67
C LEU A 90 17.40 -8.76 -3.58
N ALA A 91 17.80 -8.01 -4.62
CA ALA A 91 16.85 -7.46 -5.59
C ALA A 91 16.15 -8.58 -6.37
N ASP A 92 16.91 -9.54 -6.90
CA ASP A 92 16.38 -10.68 -7.67
C ASP A 92 15.47 -11.57 -6.80
N TYR A 93 15.87 -11.85 -5.56
CA TYR A 93 15.05 -12.58 -4.60
C TYR A 93 13.73 -11.85 -4.31
N THR A 94 13.81 -10.55 -4.07
CA THR A 94 12.63 -9.73 -3.77
C THR A 94 11.66 -9.69 -4.94
N GLU A 95 12.16 -9.49 -6.16
CA GLU A 95 11.35 -9.46 -7.37
C GLU A 95 10.69 -10.80 -7.61
N ARG A 96 11.45 -11.89 -7.53
CA ARG A 96 10.93 -13.25 -7.71
C ARG A 96 9.84 -13.57 -6.68
N LYS A 97 10.10 -13.31 -5.38
CA LYS A 97 9.13 -13.56 -4.32
C LYS A 97 7.85 -12.74 -4.47
N ARG A 98 7.93 -11.50 -4.93
CA ARG A 98 6.74 -10.70 -5.23
C ARG A 98 5.97 -11.22 -6.45
N ASN A 99 6.68 -11.73 -7.45
CA ASN A 99 6.07 -12.29 -8.66
C ASN A 99 5.45 -13.67 -8.43
N GLU A 100 5.87 -14.41 -7.40
CA GLU A 100 5.28 -15.67 -6.99
C GLU A 100 3.90 -15.51 -6.33
N LEU A 101 3.60 -14.30 -5.82
CA LEU A 101 2.36 -14.04 -5.11
C LEU A 101 1.22 -13.63 -6.05
N ASP A 102 0.09 -14.29 -5.89
CA ASP A 102 -1.14 -13.96 -6.60
C ASP A 102 -1.78 -12.65 -6.10
N GLN A 103 -2.74 -12.14 -6.87
CA GLN A 103 -3.54 -11.00 -6.45
C GLN A 103 -4.44 -11.40 -5.28
N ILE A 104 -4.54 -10.50 -4.32
CA ILE A 104 -5.33 -10.70 -3.11
C ILE A 104 -6.64 -9.96 -3.23
N ILE A 105 -7.73 -10.62 -2.89
CA ILE A 105 -9.04 -10.01 -2.73
C ILE A 105 -9.28 -9.81 -1.24
N GLN A 106 -9.40 -8.55 -0.83
CA GLN A 106 -9.70 -8.16 0.54
C GLN A 106 -11.09 -7.52 0.62
N HIS A 107 -11.88 -7.95 1.59
CA HIS A 107 -13.15 -7.35 1.95
C HIS A 107 -13.01 -6.57 3.25
N SER A 108 -13.57 -5.36 3.31
CA SER A 108 -13.48 -4.52 4.49
C SER A 108 -14.84 -3.90 4.82
N LEU A 109 -15.20 -3.91 6.10
CA LEU A 109 -16.32 -3.12 6.60
C LEU A 109 -15.90 -1.64 6.60
N VAL A 110 -16.72 -0.78 6.02
CA VAL A 110 -16.48 0.67 5.99
C VAL A 110 -17.52 1.37 6.83
N LEU A 111 -17.09 2.20 7.75
CA LEU A 111 -17.91 3.13 8.50
C LEU A 111 -17.38 4.54 8.30
N GLY A 112 -18.26 5.51 8.09
CA GLY A 112 -17.80 6.87 7.83
C GLY A 112 -18.85 7.94 8.03
N PHE A 113 -18.42 9.16 7.84
CA PHE A 113 -19.30 10.31 7.81
C PHE A 113 -18.90 11.29 6.71
N ASP A 114 -19.88 12.09 6.30
CA ASP A 114 -19.73 13.21 5.37
C ASP A 114 -20.34 14.47 6.00
N TYR A 115 -19.62 15.56 5.96
CA TYR A 115 -20.07 16.86 6.38
C TYR A 115 -20.00 17.87 5.23
N TYR A 116 -21.10 18.52 4.95
CA TYR A 116 -21.22 19.53 3.88
C TYR A 116 -21.56 20.89 4.45
N HIS A 117 -20.89 21.91 3.96
CA HIS A 117 -21.22 23.30 4.24
C HIS A 117 -21.25 24.10 2.94
N TYR A 118 -22.38 24.74 2.67
CA TYR A 118 -22.59 25.53 1.46
C TYR A 118 -22.96 26.96 1.80
N THR A 119 -22.31 27.89 1.10
CA THR A 119 -22.68 29.30 1.09
C THR A 119 -22.94 29.75 -0.34
N LYS A 120 -23.21 31.05 -0.53
CA LYS A 120 -23.36 31.63 -1.87
C LYS A 120 -22.08 31.55 -2.70
N SER A 121 -20.91 31.69 -2.06
CA SER A 121 -19.62 31.84 -2.73
C SER A 121 -18.69 30.64 -2.54
N PHE A 122 -18.81 29.89 -1.46
CA PHE A 122 -17.95 28.74 -1.22
C PHE A 122 -18.72 27.53 -0.73
N TRP A 123 -18.11 26.37 -0.87
CA TRP A 123 -18.60 25.11 -0.33
C TRP A 123 -17.44 24.30 0.24
N THR A 124 -17.76 23.49 1.23
CA THR A 124 -16.81 22.60 1.88
C THR A 124 -17.45 21.23 2.01
N HIS A 125 -16.66 20.20 1.74
CA HIS A 125 -17.01 18.81 2.03
C HIS A 125 -15.86 18.19 2.82
N ALA A 126 -16.13 17.81 4.05
CA ALA A 126 -15.23 17.04 4.89
C ALA A 126 -15.79 15.64 5.06
N TRP A 127 -14.93 14.63 5.02
CA TRP A 127 -15.32 13.24 5.19
C TRP A 127 -14.22 12.45 5.86
N ALA A 128 -14.62 11.39 6.58
CA ALA A 128 -13.71 10.39 7.10
C ALA A 128 -14.35 9.02 7.04
N ASN A 129 -13.50 8.01 6.84
CA ASN A 129 -13.89 6.60 6.84
C ASN A 129 -12.91 5.82 7.70
N VAL A 130 -13.41 4.82 8.38
CA VAL A 130 -12.65 3.83 9.13
C VAL A 130 -13.08 2.44 8.68
N MET A 131 -12.12 1.53 8.59
CA MET A 131 -12.33 0.14 8.22
C MET A 131 -11.82 -0.75 9.37
N PRO A 132 -12.70 -1.02 10.36
CA PRO A 132 -12.30 -1.69 11.59
C PRO A 132 -12.23 -3.22 11.45
N TRP A 133 -12.75 -3.76 10.36
CA TRP A 133 -12.79 -5.20 10.11
C TRP A 133 -12.42 -5.50 8.67
N HIS A 134 -11.61 -6.55 8.51
CA HIS A 134 -11.12 -7.04 7.23
C HIS A 134 -11.25 -8.54 7.15
N TYR A 135 -11.47 -9.02 5.94
CA TYR A 135 -11.42 -10.42 5.57
C TYR A 135 -10.66 -10.54 4.25
N ASP A 136 -9.67 -11.40 4.18
CA ASP A 136 -8.93 -11.72 2.97
C ASP A 136 -8.77 -13.23 2.84
N ASP A 137 -8.39 -13.68 1.65
CA ASP A 137 -8.14 -15.09 1.38
C ASP A 137 -6.92 -15.60 2.16
N ASP A 138 -6.97 -16.86 2.56
CA ASP A 138 -5.91 -17.59 3.25
C ASP A 138 -4.90 -18.23 2.28
N GLY A 139 -4.71 -17.66 1.08
CA GLY A 139 -3.73 -18.09 0.09
C GLY A 139 -2.28 -17.99 0.54
N ASP A 140 -1.35 -17.94 -0.40
CA ASP A 140 0.09 -17.85 -0.12
C ASP A 140 0.46 -16.60 0.68
N PHE A 141 -0.25 -15.49 0.45
CA PHE A 141 -0.17 -14.28 1.24
C PHE A 141 -1.55 -13.83 1.70
N SER A 142 -1.68 -13.54 3.00
CA SER A 142 -2.87 -12.95 3.59
C SER A 142 -2.48 -11.75 4.44
N TYR A 143 -3.14 -10.60 4.23
CA TYR A 143 -2.96 -9.42 5.08
C TYR A 143 -3.36 -9.71 6.52
N HIS A 144 -4.34 -10.57 6.72
CA HIS A 144 -4.79 -10.99 8.05
C HIS A 144 -3.66 -11.67 8.82
N LYS A 145 -2.95 -12.60 8.20
CA LYS A 145 -1.77 -13.27 8.79
C LYS A 145 -0.60 -12.31 8.93
N TYR A 146 -0.29 -11.53 7.87
CA TYR A 146 0.82 -10.60 7.85
C TYR A 146 0.73 -9.52 8.94
N ASN A 147 -0.47 -9.02 9.23
CA ASN A 147 -0.72 -8.04 10.28
C ASN A 147 -1.20 -8.66 11.62
N ASN A 148 -0.99 -9.96 11.85
CA ASN A 148 -1.47 -10.70 13.02
C ASN A 148 -2.98 -10.54 13.29
N GLY A 149 -3.77 -10.45 12.23
CA GLY A 149 -5.21 -10.23 12.30
C GLY A 149 -5.65 -8.87 12.81
N GLN A 150 -4.72 -7.95 13.03
CA GLN A 150 -5.00 -6.68 13.69
C GLN A 150 -4.43 -5.51 12.90
N TRP A 151 -5.29 -4.80 12.17
CA TRP A 151 -4.94 -3.49 11.61
C TRP A 151 -6.20 -2.65 11.43
N LEU A 152 -6.01 -1.35 11.44
CA LEU A 152 -7.05 -0.37 11.22
C LEU A 152 -6.69 0.46 9.99
N ASP A 153 -7.53 0.37 8.97
CA ASP A 153 -7.47 1.25 7.81
C ASP A 153 -8.39 2.45 8.03
N TYR A 154 -7.93 3.61 7.64
CA TYR A 154 -8.75 4.81 7.67
C TYR A 154 -8.32 5.80 6.60
N SER A 155 -9.25 6.65 6.22
CA SER A 155 -9.01 7.76 5.29
C SER A 155 -9.88 8.94 5.65
N GLY A 156 -9.43 10.12 5.33
CA GLY A 156 -10.19 11.33 5.51
C GLY A 156 -9.77 12.40 4.54
N GLY A 157 -10.65 13.34 4.26
CA GLY A 157 -10.35 14.40 3.32
C GLY A 157 -11.20 15.62 3.53
N LEU A 158 -10.73 16.69 2.92
CA LEU A 158 -11.38 17.99 2.90
C LEU A 158 -11.32 18.54 1.48
N ILE A 159 -12.47 18.93 0.99
CA ILE A 159 -12.60 19.69 -0.25
C ILE A 159 -13.05 21.11 0.13
N PHE A 160 -12.36 22.09 -0.39
CA PHE A 160 -12.76 23.48 -0.32
C PHE A 160 -12.93 24.02 -1.74
N GLY A 161 -14.13 24.45 -2.06
CA GLY A 161 -14.47 24.99 -3.37
C GLY A 161 -14.96 26.43 -3.30
N TYR A 162 -14.64 27.20 -4.34
CA TYR A 162 -15.06 28.58 -4.49
C TYR A 162 -15.75 28.79 -5.84
N LYS A 163 -16.92 29.47 -5.80
CA LYS A 163 -17.70 29.82 -7.00
C LYS A 163 -17.23 31.18 -7.53
N LEU A 164 -16.61 31.17 -8.68
CA LEU A 164 -16.18 32.37 -9.39
C LEU A 164 -17.39 33.12 -10.01
N ASN A 165 -18.33 32.35 -10.57
CA ASN A 165 -19.59 32.83 -11.10
C ASN A 165 -20.67 31.73 -11.08
N LYS A 166 -21.80 31.94 -11.79
CA LYS A 166 -22.91 30.95 -11.82
C LYS A 166 -22.52 29.60 -12.46
N SER A 167 -21.58 29.59 -13.40
CA SER A 167 -21.20 28.42 -14.18
C SER A 167 -19.79 27.92 -13.85
N LEU A 168 -18.94 28.74 -13.23
CA LEU A 168 -17.53 28.41 -13.01
C LEU A 168 -17.19 28.41 -11.53
N GLY A 169 -16.51 27.38 -11.08
CA GLY A 169 -15.94 27.25 -9.75
C GLY A 169 -14.59 26.57 -9.78
N THR A 170 -13.84 26.72 -8.72
CA THR A 170 -12.58 26.00 -8.48
C THR A 170 -12.63 25.28 -7.16
N PHE A 171 -11.83 24.24 -7.00
CA PHE A 171 -11.70 23.55 -5.73
C PHE A 171 -10.29 23.04 -5.50
N VAL A 172 -9.96 22.84 -4.23
CA VAL A 172 -8.78 22.13 -3.75
C VAL A 172 -9.27 21.00 -2.89
N GLU A 173 -8.70 19.81 -3.08
CA GLU A 173 -8.94 18.62 -2.28
C GLU A 173 -7.63 18.17 -1.65
N GLY A 174 -7.65 17.92 -0.34
CA GLY A 174 -6.62 17.23 0.38
C GLY A 174 -7.19 15.94 0.97
N LYS A 175 -6.52 14.82 0.78
CA LYS A 175 -6.91 13.51 1.29
C LYS A 175 -5.73 12.86 1.97
N TYR A 176 -5.97 12.26 3.14
CA TYR A 176 -5.04 11.38 3.86
C TYR A 176 -5.58 9.96 3.84
N ASN A 177 -4.69 8.99 3.61
CA ASN A 177 -5.00 7.57 3.62
C ASN A 177 -3.99 6.83 4.48
N LYS A 178 -4.47 5.91 5.31
CA LYS A 178 -3.69 4.89 6.00
C LYS A 178 -4.34 3.56 5.69
N TYR A 179 -3.71 2.77 4.82
CA TYR A 179 -4.14 1.43 4.44
C TYR A 179 -3.00 0.45 4.67
N TRP A 180 -3.31 -0.69 5.26
CA TRP A 180 -2.34 -1.68 5.72
C TRP A 180 -1.32 -1.03 6.68
N ASN A 181 -0.05 -1.05 6.32
CA ASN A 181 1.04 -0.40 7.06
C ASN A 181 1.59 0.86 6.36
N ARG A 182 0.85 1.42 5.40
CA ARG A 182 1.29 2.59 4.62
C ARG A 182 0.36 3.78 4.77
N GLU A 183 0.98 4.94 4.71
CA GLU A 183 0.34 6.24 4.80
C GLU A 183 0.73 7.11 3.61
N TRP A 184 -0.25 7.82 3.05
CA TRP A 184 0.03 8.78 1.97
C TRP A 184 -1.01 9.89 1.92
N TYR A 185 -0.61 10.98 1.26
CA TYR A 185 -1.44 12.16 1.04
C TYR A 185 -1.69 12.33 -0.46
N ASP A 186 -2.93 12.66 -0.80
CA ASP A 186 -3.32 13.05 -2.15
C ASP A 186 -3.77 14.51 -2.13
N PHE A 187 -3.33 15.28 -3.11
CA PHE A 187 -3.78 16.65 -3.32
C PHE A 187 -4.27 16.82 -4.75
N LYS A 188 -5.45 17.44 -4.89
CA LYS A 188 -6.02 17.74 -6.18
C LYS A 188 -6.45 19.20 -6.25
N PHE A 189 -6.26 19.79 -7.41
CA PHE A 189 -6.86 21.06 -7.81
C PHE A 189 -7.75 20.83 -9.02
N GLY A 190 -8.92 21.46 -9.04
CA GLY A 190 -9.85 21.28 -10.15
C GLY A 190 -10.70 22.52 -10.42
N VAL A 191 -11.25 22.51 -11.62
CA VAL A 191 -12.19 23.53 -12.09
C VAL A 191 -13.51 22.84 -12.43
N ASN A 192 -14.60 23.35 -11.88
CA ASN A 192 -15.96 22.90 -12.20
C ASN A 192 -16.61 23.89 -13.15
N TYR A 193 -17.08 23.39 -14.28
CA TYR A 193 -17.87 24.18 -15.22
C TYR A 193 -19.24 23.53 -15.46
N VAL A 194 -20.30 24.30 -15.24
CA VAL A 194 -21.67 23.82 -15.45
C VAL A 194 -22.17 24.34 -16.80
N ILE A 195 -22.50 23.41 -17.67
CA ILE A 195 -23.11 23.67 -18.97
C ILE A 195 -24.63 23.55 -18.79
N PHE A 196 -25.37 24.60 -19.09
CA PHE A 196 -26.83 24.63 -19.06
C PHE A 196 -27.41 24.45 -20.44
#